data_626f63abb798764915909994325f5ac8
#
_entry.id   626f63abb798764915909994325f5ac8
#
_cell.length_a   1.000
_cell.length_b   1.000
_cell.length_c   1.000
_cell.angle_alpha   90.00
_cell.angle_beta   90.00
_cell.angle_gamma   90.00
#
_symmetry.space_group_name_H-M   'P 1'
#
loop_
_entity.id
_entity.type
_entity.pdbx_description
1 polymer ?
#
loop_
_entity_poly.entity_id
_entity_poly.type
_entity_poly.pdbx_seq_one_letter_code
_entity_poly.pdbx_strand_id
1 'polypeptide(L)'
;MKEAVEQEYRLSRKDFSDSAMAAYAAADSLEYAQANIFLDDIMKGHSNAKMIVFNACYNGSFHNREGYVAGCHVFGDGECIVAQGNTVNVLQDKWEDKLMGYLSVGERVGMWQKEVPYLESHLIGDPTFRFTPHDNAEAKLRDRLHNDLIFNESKSSVWEKYTHSENSLLRCAGITHLGYIDAKAAHKRAAEMFGDPSWTVRIHAFNTLATNPDADFPTYIRKGLDDIYEVVARSSVKMAAALGDTTLISDVKAFKKAHPEMVRASGYAADDAVALLSGTGHYGKSAEGAADKEKPAKKRVNDIRTFRNGRSIYAVEPLLHIVGDASDDLYVRTVACETLGWYEQSVRRGEIIESLSGILEHDADTPQQLKAEIKKTIKRLSWQ
;
A
#
# COMPACT_ATOMS: atom_id res chain seq x y z
N MET A 1 -30.13 -10.55 -23.58
CA MET A 1 -28.71 -10.76 -23.95
C MET A 1 -28.54 -11.02 -25.43
N LYS A 2 -29.20 -12.07 -26.05
CA LYS A 2 -29.09 -12.37 -27.50
C LYS A 2 -29.44 -11.19 -28.37
N GLU A 3 -30.58 -10.50 -28.11
CA GLU A 3 -31.01 -9.33 -28.89
C GLU A 3 -30.02 -8.16 -28.84
N ALA A 4 -29.40 -7.91 -27.69
CA ALA A 4 -28.42 -6.85 -27.55
C ALA A 4 -27.14 -7.16 -28.37
N VAL A 5 -26.67 -8.41 -28.36
CA VAL A 5 -25.49 -8.84 -29.11
C VAL A 5 -25.81 -8.83 -30.62
N GLU A 6 -27.03 -9.30 -31.04
CA GLU A 6 -27.48 -9.26 -32.41
C GLU A 6 -27.52 -7.83 -32.95
N GLN A 7 -27.94 -6.86 -32.13
CA GLN A 7 -28.01 -5.46 -32.48
C GLN A 7 -26.62 -4.79 -32.53
N GLU A 8 -25.75 -5.11 -31.60
CA GLU A 8 -24.40 -4.55 -31.49
C GLU A 8 -23.48 -5.06 -32.61
N TYR A 9 -23.51 -6.36 -32.89
CA TYR A 9 -22.60 -7.00 -33.85
C TYR A 9 -23.25 -7.35 -35.20
N ARG A 10 -24.54 -6.98 -35.42
CA ARG A 10 -25.31 -7.28 -36.62
C ARG A 10 -25.30 -8.76 -36.99
N LEU A 11 -25.35 -9.63 -36.01
CA LEU A 11 -25.36 -11.07 -36.17
C LEU A 11 -26.78 -11.55 -36.57
N SER A 12 -26.88 -12.61 -37.33
CA SER A 12 -28.16 -13.20 -37.75
C SER A 12 -28.66 -14.20 -36.69
N ARG A 13 -29.97 -14.50 -36.67
CA ARG A 13 -30.52 -15.54 -35.77
C ARG A 13 -29.90 -16.93 -35.97
N LYS A 14 -29.36 -17.23 -37.15
CA LYS A 14 -28.67 -18.48 -37.48
C LYS A 14 -27.37 -18.61 -36.68
N ASP A 15 -26.74 -17.48 -36.33
CA ASP A 15 -25.49 -17.44 -35.56
C ASP A 15 -25.72 -17.80 -34.09
N PHE A 16 -26.99 -17.84 -33.65
CA PHE A 16 -27.41 -18.24 -32.30
C PHE A 16 -28.11 -19.60 -32.24
N SER A 17 -28.00 -20.44 -33.29
CA SER A 17 -28.43 -21.83 -33.21
C SER A 17 -27.68 -22.59 -32.13
N ASP A 18 -28.29 -23.64 -31.55
CA ASP A 18 -27.66 -24.40 -30.46
C ASP A 18 -26.32 -25.02 -30.89
N SER A 19 -26.23 -25.44 -32.18
CA SER A 19 -24.96 -25.95 -32.73
C SER A 19 -23.91 -24.86 -32.92
N ALA A 20 -24.30 -23.68 -33.38
CA ALA A 20 -23.39 -22.54 -33.50
C ALA A 20 -22.92 -22.05 -32.12
N MET A 21 -23.84 -21.94 -31.15
CA MET A 21 -23.49 -21.56 -29.78
C MET A 21 -22.56 -22.58 -29.09
N ALA A 22 -22.76 -23.89 -29.36
CA ALA A 22 -21.84 -24.91 -28.88
C ALA A 22 -20.45 -24.81 -29.52
N ALA A 23 -20.40 -24.50 -30.85
CA ALA A 23 -19.11 -24.27 -31.53
C ALA A 23 -18.39 -23.02 -31.02
N TYR A 24 -19.11 -21.91 -30.82
CA TYR A 24 -18.53 -20.69 -30.21
C TYR A 24 -18.03 -20.96 -28.79
N ALA A 25 -18.82 -21.64 -27.97
CA ALA A 25 -18.39 -21.99 -26.60
C ALA A 25 -17.14 -22.90 -26.59
N ALA A 26 -17.03 -23.82 -27.55
CA ALA A 26 -15.84 -24.67 -27.67
C ALA A 26 -14.62 -23.84 -28.16
N ALA A 27 -14.79 -22.91 -29.08
CA ALA A 27 -13.75 -22.02 -29.57
C ALA A 27 -13.28 -21.08 -28.45
N ASP A 28 -14.21 -20.46 -27.71
CA ASP A 28 -13.91 -19.60 -26.57
C ASP A 28 -13.19 -20.37 -25.48
N SER A 29 -13.59 -21.63 -25.21
CA SER A 29 -12.93 -22.48 -24.22
C SER A 29 -11.50 -22.83 -24.62
N LEU A 30 -11.27 -23.09 -25.92
CA LEU A 30 -9.94 -23.37 -26.45
C LEU A 30 -9.06 -22.13 -26.41
N GLU A 31 -9.59 -20.99 -26.85
CA GLU A 31 -8.87 -19.70 -26.78
C GLU A 31 -8.54 -19.34 -25.33
N TYR A 32 -9.49 -19.50 -24.42
CA TYR A 32 -9.27 -19.29 -22.99
C TYR A 32 -8.16 -20.20 -22.47
N ALA A 33 -8.18 -21.50 -22.81
CA ALA A 33 -7.15 -22.45 -22.40
C ALA A 33 -5.75 -22.10 -22.97
N GLN A 34 -5.70 -21.57 -24.22
CA GLN A 34 -4.45 -21.18 -24.85
C GLN A 34 -3.92 -19.82 -24.37
N ALA A 35 -4.80 -18.92 -23.94
CA ALA A 35 -4.45 -17.59 -23.47
C ALA A 35 -4.09 -17.53 -21.97
N ASN A 36 -4.32 -18.61 -21.21
CA ASN A 36 -4.11 -18.64 -19.78
C ASN A 36 -3.08 -19.70 -19.38
N ILE A 37 -2.39 -19.41 -18.27
CA ILE A 37 -1.51 -20.36 -17.58
C ILE A 37 -2.27 -20.84 -16.34
N PHE A 38 -2.55 -22.13 -16.25
CA PHE A 38 -3.23 -22.74 -15.12
C PHE A 38 -2.25 -23.23 -14.06
N LEU A 39 -2.75 -23.53 -12.86
CA LEU A 39 -1.91 -24.04 -11.77
C LEU A 39 -1.17 -25.32 -12.14
N ASP A 40 -1.82 -26.20 -12.92
CA ASP A 40 -1.21 -27.45 -13.40
C ASP A 40 -0.05 -27.18 -14.35
N ASP A 41 -0.13 -26.14 -15.17
CA ASP A 41 0.96 -25.74 -16.08
C ASP A 41 2.16 -25.25 -15.27
N ILE A 42 1.90 -24.48 -14.19
CA ILE A 42 2.93 -24.03 -13.28
C ILE A 42 3.59 -25.21 -12.55
N MET A 43 2.77 -26.14 -12.03
CA MET A 43 3.25 -27.33 -11.30
C MET A 43 4.18 -28.21 -12.15
N LYS A 44 3.87 -28.36 -13.43
CA LYS A 44 4.65 -29.15 -14.40
C LYS A 44 5.73 -28.33 -15.09
N GLY A 45 5.74 -27.01 -14.88
CA GLY A 45 6.68 -26.11 -15.50
C GLY A 45 8.07 -26.21 -14.84
N HIS A 46 9.12 -26.34 -15.66
CA HIS A 46 10.49 -26.39 -15.18
C HIS A 46 11.11 -24.99 -15.12
N SER A 47 10.66 -24.17 -14.16
CA SER A 47 11.27 -22.85 -13.91
C SER A 47 12.63 -23.02 -13.21
N ASN A 48 13.66 -22.33 -13.72
CA ASN A 48 14.97 -22.28 -13.10
C ASN A 48 15.10 -21.22 -12.01
N ALA A 49 14.05 -20.44 -11.75
CA ALA A 49 14.04 -19.40 -10.72
C ALA A 49 14.12 -20.04 -9.34
N LYS A 50 15.14 -19.68 -8.56
CA LYS A 50 15.32 -20.17 -7.16
C LYS A 50 14.44 -19.42 -6.19
N MET A 51 14.03 -18.20 -6.51
CA MET A 51 13.16 -17.36 -5.72
C MET A 51 12.22 -16.58 -6.63
N ILE A 52 10.97 -16.42 -6.19
CA ILE A 52 9.96 -15.62 -6.90
C ILE A 52 9.33 -14.65 -5.91
N VAL A 53 9.23 -13.38 -6.30
CA VAL A 53 8.53 -12.33 -5.55
C VAL A 53 7.29 -11.92 -6.33
N PHE A 54 6.13 -12.14 -5.75
CA PHE A 54 4.86 -11.77 -6.34
C PHE A 54 4.35 -10.45 -5.79
N ASN A 55 4.51 -9.38 -6.55
CA ASN A 55 3.82 -8.11 -6.29
C ASN A 55 2.47 -8.10 -7.00
N ALA A 56 1.59 -9.02 -6.62
CA ALA A 56 0.26 -9.21 -7.22
C ALA A 56 -0.73 -9.78 -6.20
N CYS A 57 -2.04 -9.64 -6.52
CA CYS A 57 -3.13 -10.02 -5.62
C CYS A 57 -3.31 -11.54 -5.54
N TYR A 58 -3.59 -12.07 -4.36
CA TYR A 58 -4.06 -13.45 -4.08
C TYR A 58 -3.16 -14.59 -4.55
N ASN A 59 -1.95 -14.34 -5.03
CA ASN A 59 -1.05 -15.39 -5.50
C ASN A 59 -0.45 -16.27 -4.39
N GLY A 60 -0.52 -15.83 -3.14
CA GLY A 60 -0.14 -16.55 -1.94
C GLY A 60 -1.31 -17.06 -1.09
N SER A 61 -2.52 -17.18 -1.64
CA SER A 61 -3.76 -17.49 -0.89
C SER A 61 -3.87 -18.94 -0.42
N PHE A 62 -2.90 -19.42 0.33
CA PHE A 62 -2.83 -20.79 0.86
C PHE A 62 -3.98 -21.16 1.84
N HIS A 63 -4.66 -20.15 2.40
CA HIS A 63 -5.70 -20.33 3.41
C HIS A 63 -7.10 -20.58 2.83
N ASN A 64 -7.32 -20.27 1.54
CA ASN A 64 -8.64 -20.31 0.90
C ASN A 64 -8.75 -21.30 -0.24
N ARG A 65 -7.64 -21.90 -0.70
CA ARG A 65 -7.61 -22.73 -1.91
C ARG A 65 -6.62 -23.87 -1.73
N GLU A 66 -6.97 -25.03 -2.27
CA GLU A 66 -6.07 -26.19 -2.32
C GLU A 66 -4.84 -25.94 -3.21
N GLY A 67 -5.00 -25.10 -4.26
CA GLY A 67 -3.92 -24.68 -5.15
C GLY A 67 -3.79 -23.16 -5.20
N TYR A 68 -2.57 -22.63 -5.17
CA TYR A 68 -2.24 -21.22 -5.29
C TYR A 68 -0.90 -21.04 -6.01
N VAL A 69 -0.78 -19.93 -6.74
CA VAL A 69 0.33 -19.69 -7.69
C VAL A 69 1.71 -19.86 -7.04
N ALA A 70 1.96 -19.21 -5.90
CA ALA A 70 3.26 -19.27 -5.23
C ALA A 70 3.62 -20.70 -4.76
N GLY A 71 2.61 -21.45 -4.25
CA GLY A 71 2.79 -22.85 -3.85
C GLY A 71 3.09 -23.75 -5.04
N CYS A 72 2.43 -23.55 -6.18
CA CYS A 72 2.70 -24.33 -7.38
C CYS A 72 4.14 -24.19 -7.88
N HIS A 73 4.73 -22.99 -7.75
CA HIS A 73 6.14 -22.81 -8.09
C HIS A 73 7.09 -23.49 -7.11
N VAL A 74 6.78 -23.47 -5.80
CA VAL A 74 7.68 -24.02 -4.76
C VAL A 74 7.57 -25.55 -4.65
N PHE A 75 6.37 -26.10 -4.87
CA PHE A 75 6.08 -27.55 -4.69
C PHE A 75 5.92 -28.30 -6.01
N GLY A 76 6.09 -27.64 -7.16
CA GLY A 76 6.05 -28.22 -8.47
C GLY A 76 7.41 -28.79 -8.92
N ASP A 77 7.52 -29.13 -10.22
CA ASP A 77 8.69 -29.80 -10.81
C ASP A 77 9.85 -28.83 -11.11
N GLY A 78 9.70 -27.52 -10.84
CA GLY A 78 10.72 -26.51 -11.04
C GLY A 78 11.79 -26.46 -9.94
N GLU A 79 12.69 -25.48 -10.02
CA GLU A 79 13.79 -25.30 -9.07
C GLU A 79 13.53 -24.20 -8.01
N CYS A 80 12.28 -23.75 -7.87
CA CYS A 80 11.92 -22.70 -6.93
C CYS A 80 12.00 -23.21 -5.49
N ILE A 81 12.84 -22.57 -4.67
CA ILE A 81 13.08 -22.92 -3.27
C ILE A 81 12.16 -22.12 -2.35
N VAL A 82 11.87 -20.86 -2.73
CA VAL A 82 11.09 -19.95 -1.92
C VAL A 82 10.35 -18.95 -2.79
N ALA A 83 9.11 -18.64 -2.44
CA ALA A 83 8.33 -17.58 -3.06
C ALA A 83 7.74 -16.65 -1.99
N GLN A 84 7.70 -15.36 -2.29
CA GLN A 84 6.92 -14.39 -1.52
C GLN A 84 5.60 -14.17 -2.24
N GLY A 85 4.49 -14.28 -1.52
CA GLY A 85 3.16 -14.14 -2.11
C GLY A 85 2.17 -13.48 -1.15
N ASN A 86 1.08 -12.96 -1.70
CA ASN A 86 0.07 -12.21 -0.97
C ASN A 86 -1.24 -12.96 -0.83
N THR A 87 -1.86 -12.91 0.35
CA THR A 87 -3.12 -13.62 0.66
C THR A 87 -4.37 -12.81 0.37
N VAL A 88 -4.22 -11.52 0.07
CA VAL A 88 -5.31 -10.58 -0.25
C VAL A 88 -4.98 -9.72 -1.47
N ASN A 89 -5.90 -8.82 -1.83
CA ASN A 89 -5.61 -7.78 -2.79
C ASN A 89 -4.44 -6.91 -2.34
N VAL A 90 -3.46 -6.77 -3.20
CA VAL A 90 -2.35 -5.84 -3.03
C VAL A 90 -2.72 -4.54 -3.71
N LEU A 91 -2.76 -3.46 -2.94
CA LEU A 91 -2.82 -2.12 -3.50
C LEU A 91 -1.46 -1.82 -4.14
N GLN A 92 -1.49 -1.31 -5.37
CA GLN A 92 -0.27 -0.83 -6.03
C GLN A 92 0.46 0.15 -5.11
N ASP A 93 1.80 0.05 -5.11
CA ASP A 93 2.72 0.85 -4.28
C ASP A 93 2.77 0.50 -2.79
N LYS A 94 2.28 -0.65 -2.39
CA LYS A 94 2.84 -1.31 -1.22
C LYS A 94 4.27 -1.71 -1.60
N TRP A 95 5.20 -1.27 -0.81
CA TRP A 95 6.62 -1.45 -1.10
C TRP A 95 7.10 -2.83 -0.63
N GLU A 96 6.70 -3.86 -1.35
CA GLU A 96 6.96 -5.28 -1.02
C GLU A 96 8.42 -5.67 -1.24
N ASP A 97 9.13 -4.93 -2.09
CA ASP A 97 10.55 -5.09 -2.40
C ASP A 97 11.47 -4.20 -1.55
N LYS A 98 10.93 -3.63 -0.47
CA LYS A 98 11.71 -2.81 0.47
C LYS A 98 12.95 -3.57 0.95
N LEU A 99 14.11 -2.90 0.88
CA LEU A 99 15.39 -3.47 1.27
C LEU A 99 15.78 -4.79 0.59
N MET A 100 15.24 -5.08 -0.60
CA MET A 100 15.58 -6.28 -1.38
C MET A 100 17.10 -6.41 -1.63
N GLY A 101 17.86 -5.33 -1.54
CA GLY A 101 19.31 -5.34 -1.57
C GLY A 101 19.98 -6.23 -0.50
N TYR A 102 19.27 -6.62 0.57
CA TYR A 102 19.75 -7.63 1.51
C TYR A 102 20.04 -8.96 0.81
N LEU A 103 19.22 -9.32 -0.17
CA LEU A 103 19.39 -10.54 -0.95
C LEU A 103 20.65 -10.49 -1.83
N SER A 104 21.01 -9.31 -2.37
CA SER A 104 22.20 -9.14 -3.22
C SER A 104 23.50 -9.38 -2.45
N VAL A 105 23.56 -9.01 -1.17
CA VAL A 105 24.72 -9.28 -0.32
C VAL A 105 24.70 -10.68 0.31
N GLY A 106 23.65 -11.48 0.02
CA GLY A 106 23.54 -12.86 0.47
C GLY A 106 22.91 -13.02 1.86
N GLU A 107 22.11 -12.05 2.30
CA GLU A 107 21.29 -12.23 3.51
C GLU A 107 20.15 -13.25 3.24
N ARG A 108 19.68 -13.91 4.29
CA ARG A 108 18.60 -14.90 4.19
C ARG A 108 17.29 -14.25 3.79
N VAL A 109 16.51 -14.93 2.96
CA VAL A 109 15.22 -14.45 2.49
C VAL A 109 14.27 -14.14 3.66
N GLY A 110 14.28 -14.97 4.72
CA GLY A 110 13.47 -14.72 5.92
C GLY A 110 13.84 -13.45 6.66
N MET A 111 15.12 -13.05 6.65
CA MET A 111 15.55 -11.78 7.24
C MET A 111 15.11 -10.58 6.40
N TRP A 112 15.18 -10.69 5.07
CA TRP A 112 14.61 -9.67 4.19
C TRP A 112 13.09 -9.54 4.36
N GLN A 113 12.36 -10.66 4.47
CA GLN A 113 10.89 -10.63 4.63
C GLN A 113 10.45 -9.91 5.91
N LYS A 114 11.25 -9.92 6.97
CA LYS A 114 10.97 -9.14 8.20
C LYS A 114 10.85 -7.63 7.94
N GLU A 115 11.49 -7.14 6.88
CA GLU A 115 11.44 -5.72 6.49
C GLU A 115 10.15 -5.36 5.75
N VAL A 116 9.39 -6.36 5.29
CA VAL A 116 8.11 -6.19 4.63
C VAL A 116 7.00 -6.14 5.69
N PRO A 117 6.43 -4.97 5.99
CA PRO A 117 5.57 -4.77 7.17
C PRO A 117 4.12 -5.23 6.97
N TYR A 118 3.85 -6.00 5.93
CA TYR A 118 2.48 -6.39 5.57
C TYR A 118 2.16 -7.79 6.06
N LEU A 119 1.15 -7.91 6.94
CA LEU A 119 0.70 -9.18 7.50
C LEU A 119 0.14 -10.14 6.43
N GLU A 120 -0.31 -9.61 5.32
CA GLU A 120 -0.83 -10.37 4.18
C GLU A 120 0.26 -10.91 3.25
N SER A 121 1.51 -10.50 3.41
CA SER A 121 2.66 -10.97 2.62
C SER A 121 3.36 -12.12 3.35
N HIS A 122 3.54 -13.24 2.66
CA HIS A 122 4.03 -14.48 3.27
C HIS A 122 5.16 -15.09 2.44
N LEU A 123 6.10 -15.74 3.12
CA LEU A 123 7.05 -16.65 2.50
C LEU A 123 6.46 -18.07 2.45
N ILE A 124 6.58 -18.70 1.28
CA ILE A 124 6.25 -20.09 1.02
C ILE A 124 7.56 -20.76 0.62
N GLY A 125 7.94 -21.85 1.30
CA GLY A 125 9.21 -22.55 1.08
C GLY A 125 10.26 -22.26 2.17
N ASP A 126 11.55 -22.27 1.80
CA ASP A 126 12.66 -22.21 2.75
C ASP A 126 13.06 -20.75 3.06
N PRO A 127 12.80 -20.20 4.26
CA PRO A 127 13.20 -18.86 4.65
C PRO A 127 14.71 -18.74 4.90
N THR A 128 15.44 -19.86 4.98
CA THR A 128 16.89 -19.85 5.21
C THR A 128 17.68 -19.75 3.91
N PHE A 129 17.01 -19.88 2.76
CA PHE A 129 17.61 -19.71 1.45
C PHE A 129 18.31 -18.35 1.34
N ARG A 130 19.46 -18.33 0.68
CA ARG A 130 20.24 -17.12 0.39
C ARG A 130 21.00 -17.26 -0.92
N PHE A 131 21.21 -16.14 -1.57
CA PHE A 131 22.13 -16.07 -2.72
C PHE A 131 23.59 -16.03 -2.25
N THR A 132 24.49 -16.47 -3.11
CA THR A 132 25.93 -16.35 -2.84
C THR A 132 26.35 -14.90 -3.05
N PRO A 133 27.02 -14.25 -2.09
CA PRO A 133 27.61 -12.93 -2.29
C PRO A 133 28.58 -12.94 -3.47
N HIS A 134 28.66 -11.82 -4.18
CA HIS A 134 29.52 -11.70 -5.35
C HIS A 134 31.00 -11.84 -4.98
N ASP A 135 31.41 -11.31 -3.83
CA ASP A 135 32.79 -11.35 -3.37
C ASP A 135 32.90 -11.39 -1.82
N ASN A 136 34.14 -11.44 -1.34
CA ASN A 136 34.42 -11.47 0.09
C ASN A 136 34.05 -10.17 0.83
N ALA A 137 34.00 -9.02 0.14
CA ALA A 137 33.62 -7.75 0.75
C ALA A 137 32.13 -7.74 1.04
N GLU A 138 31.31 -8.21 0.09
CA GLU A 138 29.87 -8.39 0.28
C GLU A 138 29.58 -9.44 1.36
N ALA A 139 30.32 -10.55 1.40
CA ALA A 139 30.19 -11.56 2.44
C ALA A 139 30.45 -10.99 3.84
N LYS A 140 31.49 -10.16 4.02
CA LYS A 140 31.76 -9.47 5.28
C LYS A 140 30.70 -8.43 5.61
N LEU A 141 30.18 -7.74 4.59
CA LEU A 141 29.06 -6.80 4.76
C LEU A 141 27.83 -7.52 5.28
N ARG A 142 27.46 -8.63 4.65
CA ARG A 142 26.36 -9.50 5.09
C ARG A 142 26.54 -9.94 6.55
N ASP A 143 27.70 -10.48 6.92
CA ASP A 143 27.94 -11.00 8.28
C ASP A 143 27.77 -9.90 9.33
N ARG A 144 28.25 -8.69 9.04
CA ARG A 144 28.04 -7.52 9.90
C ARG A 144 26.56 -7.14 9.98
N LEU A 145 25.90 -6.99 8.82
CA LEU A 145 24.48 -6.64 8.76
C LEU A 145 23.64 -7.68 9.49
N HIS A 146 23.87 -8.98 9.25
CA HIS A 146 23.17 -10.07 9.91
C HIS A 146 23.31 -10.00 11.45
N ASN A 147 24.52 -9.78 11.95
CA ASN A 147 24.75 -9.63 13.38
C ASN A 147 24.03 -8.40 13.96
N ASP A 148 24.00 -7.29 13.24
CA ASP A 148 23.34 -6.06 13.70
C ASP A 148 21.81 -6.22 13.67
N LEU A 149 21.26 -6.90 12.67
CA LEU A 149 19.81 -7.23 12.61
C LEU A 149 19.35 -8.15 13.75
N ILE A 150 20.22 -9.04 14.25
CA ILE A 150 19.85 -9.99 15.31
C ILE A 150 20.19 -9.46 16.71
N PHE A 151 21.39 -8.90 16.91
CA PHE A 151 21.91 -8.60 18.24
C PHE A 151 21.93 -7.12 18.60
N ASN A 152 21.76 -6.24 17.59
CA ASN A 152 21.86 -4.81 17.75
C ASN A 152 20.64 -4.05 17.20
N GLU A 153 19.55 -4.76 16.90
CA GLU A 153 18.34 -4.21 16.27
C GLU A 153 17.82 -2.97 17.03
N SER A 154 17.86 -2.97 18.36
CA SER A 154 17.40 -1.87 19.23
C SER A 154 18.44 -0.76 19.48
N LYS A 155 19.64 -0.82 18.91
CA LYS A 155 20.71 0.15 19.17
C LYS A 155 20.71 1.27 18.13
N SER A 156 20.13 2.41 18.44
CA SER A 156 20.08 3.59 17.56
C SER A 156 21.45 4.02 17.01
N SER A 157 22.50 3.96 17.82
CA SER A 157 23.85 4.33 17.39
C SER A 157 24.44 3.46 16.28
N VAL A 158 24.01 2.20 16.17
CA VAL A 158 24.42 1.30 15.08
C VAL A 158 23.77 1.77 13.76
N TRP A 159 22.46 1.99 13.79
CA TRP A 159 21.70 2.39 12.62
C TRP A 159 22.02 3.82 12.18
N GLU A 160 22.25 4.73 13.11
CA GLU A 160 22.73 6.06 12.79
C GLU A 160 24.07 6.01 12.05
N LYS A 161 25.01 5.19 12.50
CA LYS A 161 26.28 4.96 11.78
C LYS A 161 26.07 4.46 10.35
N TYR A 162 25.07 3.58 10.13
CA TYR A 162 24.76 3.07 8.80
C TYR A 162 24.26 4.17 7.87
N THR A 163 23.55 5.16 8.37
CA THR A 163 23.09 6.29 7.52
C THR A 163 24.23 7.11 6.90
N HIS A 164 25.46 6.96 7.39
CA HIS A 164 26.67 7.62 6.89
C HIS A 164 27.54 6.69 6.02
N SER A 165 27.09 5.46 5.74
CA SER A 165 27.85 4.50 4.94
C SER A 165 27.98 4.96 3.50
N GLU A 166 29.11 4.62 2.85
CA GLU A 166 29.27 4.77 1.40
C GLU A 166 28.30 3.86 0.61
N ASN A 167 27.92 2.74 1.19
CA ASN A 167 27.00 1.78 0.58
C ASN A 167 25.55 2.24 0.78
N SER A 168 24.83 2.46 -0.33
CA SER A 168 23.44 2.93 -0.33
C SER A 168 22.47 1.96 0.37
N LEU A 169 22.70 0.65 0.27
CA LEU A 169 21.90 -0.36 0.98
C LEU A 169 21.97 -0.15 2.50
N LEU A 170 23.20 0.07 3.03
CA LEU A 170 23.36 0.33 4.45
C LEU A 170 22.73 1.67 4.87
N ARG A 171 22.81 2.70 4.01
CA ARG A 171 22.10 3.96 4.29
C ARG A 171 20.59 3.75 4.34
N CYS A 172 20.03 2.95 3.43
CA CYS A 172 18.60 2.60 3.44
C CYS A 172 18.23 1.83 4.72
N ALA A 173 19.02 0.80 5.08
CA ALA A 173 18.81 0.03 6.31
C ALA A 173 18.91 0.93 7.54
N GLY A 174 19.94 1.78 7.60
CA GLY A 174 20.18 2.71 8.69
C GLY A 174 19.00 3.62 8.96
N ILE A 175 18.51 4.33 7.96
CA ILE A 175 17.40 5.26 8.15
C ILE A 175 16.08 4.55 8.47
N THR A 176 15.86 3.37 7.90
CA THR A 176 14.66 2.57 8.18
C THR A 176 14.62 2.10 9.63
N HIS A 177 15.69 1.45 10.11
CA HIS A 177 15.75 0.93 11.49
C HIS A 177 15.82 2.05 12.52
N LEU A 178 16.54 3.15 12.22
CA LEU A 178 16.55 4.32 13.08
C LEU A 178 15.13 4.86 13.26
N GLY A 179 14.31 4.85 12.22
CA GLY A 179 12.90 5.26 12.27
C GLY A 179 12.04 4.45 13.23
N TYR A 180 12.36 3.16 13.41
CA TYR A 180 11.63 2.30 14.36
C TYR A 180 12.03 2.51 15.82
N ILE A 181 13.24 3.05 16.08
CA ILE A 181 13.84 3.09 17.42
C ILE A 181 13.87 4.52 17.98
N ASP A 182 14.21 5.49 17.13
CA ASP A 182 14.34 6.89 17.51
C ASP A 182 13.77 7.77 16.38
N ALA A 183 12.46 7.94 16.41
CA ALA A 183 11.74 8.70 15.38
C ALA A 183 12.26 10.14 15.24
N LYS A 184 12.70 10.79 16.33
CA LYS A 184 13.21 12.16 16.30
C LYS A 184 14.57 12.24 15.60
N ALA A 185 15.51 11.36 15.97
CA ALA A 185 16.81 11.28 15.30
C ALA A 185 16.66 10.90 13.83
N ALA A 186 15.77 9.94 13.53
CA ALA A 186 15.46 9.51 12.17
C ALA A 186 14.87 10.63 11.32
N HIS A 187 13.93 11.41 11.84
CA HIS A 187 13.34 12.54 11.13
C HIS A 187 14.40 13.57 10.72
N LYS A 188 15.23 14.00 11.68
CA LYS A 188 16.33 14.93 11.39
C LYS A 188 17.28 14.36 10.32
N ARG A 189 17.66 13.10 10.47
CA ARG A 189 18.59 12.46 9.53
C ARG A 189 17.97 12.24 8.14
N ALA A 190 16.70 11.85 8.06
CA ALA A 190 15.97 11.70 6.81
C ALA A 190 15.90 13.01 6.02
N ALA A 191 15.69 14.15 6.71
CA ALA A 191 15.70 15.47 6.10
C ALA A 191 17.02 15.76 5.36
N GLU A 192 18.17 15.40 5.96
CA GLU A 192 19.49 15.51 5.34
C GLU A 192 19.66 14.53 4.17
N MET A 193 19.21 13.27 4.35
CA MET A 193 19.33 12.19 3.37
C MET A 193 18.39 12.32 2.17
N PHE A 194 17.43 13.23 2.21
CA PHE A 194 16.53 13.48 1.08
C PHE A 194 17.23 14.12 -0.14
N GLY A 195 18.46 14.56 0.01
CA GLY A 195 19.36 14.99 -1.08
C GLY A 195 20.37 13.93 -1.54
N ASP A 196 20.24 12.67 -1.10
CA ASP A 196 21.19 11.59 -1.42
C ASP A 196 21.25 11.32 -2.94
N PRO A 197 22.42 11.04 -3.52
CA PRO A 197 22.54 10.70 -4.93
C PRO A 197 21.77 9.43 -5.32
N SER A 198 21.59 8.47 -4.38
CA SER A 198 20.82 7.25 -4.61
C SER A 198 19.31 7.52 -4.40
N TRP A 199 18.52 7.27 -5.44
CA TRP A 199 17.05 7.40 -5.35
C TRP A 199 16.45 6.42 -4.32
N THR A 200 17.06 5.24 -4.13
CA THR A 200 16.61 4.29 -3.10
C THR A 200 16.76 4.88 -1.71
N VAL A 201 17.83 5.61 -1.44
CA VAL A 201 18.02 6.32 -0.16
C VAL A 201 17.01 7.46 -0.02
N ARG A 202 16.76 8.23 -1.09
CA ARG A 202 15.78 9.32 -1.05
C ARG A 202 14.37 8.82 -0.77
N ILE A 203 13.93 7.70 -1.35
CA ILE A 203 12.60 7.16 -1.06
C ILE A 203 12.49 6.62 0.37
N HIS A 204 13.55 6.00 0.93
CA HIS A 204 13.59 5.60 2.33
C HIS A 204 13.52 6.81 3.26
N ALA A 205 14.28 7.86 2.97
CA ALA A 205 14.25 9.11 3.71
C ALA A 205 12.86 9.76 3.66
N PHE A 206 12.25 9.84 2.46
CA PHE A 206 10.91 10.38 2.30
C PHE A 206 9.86 9.61 3.12
N ASN A 207 9.89 8.28 3.07
CA ASN A 207 8.96 7.47 3.84
C ASN A 207 9.16 7.60 5.35
N THR A 208 10.40 7.79 5.81
CA THR A 208 10.69 8.07 7.21
C THR A 208 10.09 9.41 7.66
N LEU A 209 10.22 10.45 6.84
CA LEU A 209 9.57 11.76 7.09
C LEU A 209 8.04 11.65 7.06
N ALA A 210 7.49 10.84 6.16
CA ALA A 210 6.05 10.63 5.99
C ALA A 210 5.40 9.82 7.12
N THR A 211 6.18 9.06 7.88
CA THR A 211 5.65 8.26 9.00
C THR A 211 5.05 9.15 10.10
N ASN A 212 5.67 10.29 10.37
CA ASN A 212 5.15 11.28 11.32
C ASN A 212 5.37 12.71 10.76
N PRO A 213 4.51 13.15 9.82
CA PRO A 213 4.69 14.42 9.17
C PRO A 213 4.55 15.59 10.16
N ASP A 214 5.51 16.51 10.12
CA ASP A 214 5.52 17.76 10.86
C ASP A 214 5.09 18.95 10.00
N ALA A 215 5.20 20.17 10.54
CA ALA A 215 4.82 21.38 9.84
C ALA A 215 5.67 21.65 8.58
N ASP A 216 6.89 21.13 8.51
CA ASP A 216 7.80 21.32 7.37
C ASP A 216 7.62 20.25 6.28
N PHE A 217 6.82 19.20 6.55
CA PHE A 217 6.65 18.08 5.63
C PHE A 217 6.12 18.47 4.24
N PRO A 218 5.23 19.47 4.07
CA PRO A 218 4.85 19.97 2.74
C PRO A 218 6.05 20.41 1.88
N THR A 219 7.14 20.91 2.49
CA THR A 219 8.37 21.28 1.79
C THR A 219 9.07 20.05 1.20
N TYR A 220 9.07 18.92 1.91
CA TYR A 220 9.63 17.67 1.39
C TYR A 220 8.75 17.06 0.30
N ILE A 221 7.43 17.23 0.37
CA ILE A 221 6.53 16.84 -0.73
C ILE A 221 6.89 17.65 -1.99
N ARG A 222 7.03 18.97 -1.91
CA ARG A 222 7.44 19.82 -3.06
C ARG A 222 8.79 19.37 -3.64
N LYS A 223 9.80 19.16 -2.79
CA LYS A 223 11.10 18.65 -3.24
C LYS A 223 10.99 17.29 -3.92
N GLY A 224 10.12 16.42 -3.43
CA GLY A 224 9.92 15.11 -4.02
C GLY A 224 9.14 15.12 -5.33
N LEU A 225 8.28 16.12 -5.56
CA LEU A 225 7.67 16.36 -6.87
C LEU A 225 8.72 16.77 -7.93
N ASP A 226 9.80 17.42 -7.52
CA ASP A 226 10.91 17.79 -8.39
C ASP A 226 11.96 16.68 -8.56
N ASP A 227 11.76 15.49 -7.97
CA ASP A 227 12.71 14.38 -8.09
C ASP A 227 12.70 13.78 -9.49
N ILE A 228 13.90 13.51 -10.02
CA ILE A 228 14.09 12.91 -11.35
C ILE A 228 13.60 11.46 -11.45
N TYR A 229 13.38 10.78 -10.32
CA TYR A 229 12.88 9.41 -10.29
C TYR A 229 11.38 9.36 -9.99
N GLU A 230 10.64 8.81 -10.91
CA GLU A 230 9.17 8.71 -10.83
C GLU A 230 8.67 8.08 -9.52
N VAL A 231 9.40 7.14 -8.92
CA VAL A 231 9.02 6.49 -7.65
C VAL A 231 8.94 7.50 -6.51
N VAL A 232 9.92 8.41 -6.42
CA VAL A 232 9.94 9.48 -5.38
C VAL A 232 8.85 10.51 -5.67
N ALA A 233 8.74 10.97 -6.92
CA ALA A 233 7.71 11.93 -7.34
C ALA A 233 6.31 11.38 -7.12
N ARG A 234 6.06 10.12 -7.47
CA ARG A 234 4.77 9.45 -7.27
C ARG A 234 4.41 9.29 -5.79
N SER A 235 5.38 8.94 -4.95
CA SER A 235 5.18 8.87 -3.50
C SER A 235 4.82 10.24 -2.93
N SER A 236 5.44 11.31 -3.45
CA SER A 236 5.15 12.70 -3.07
C SER A 236 3.74 13.12 -3.48
N VAL A 237 3.30 12.78 -4.70
CA VAL A 237 1.91 13.02 -5.16
C VAL A 237 0.90 12.32 -4.24
N LYS A 238 1.12 11.04 -3.93
CA LYS A 238 0.22 10.27 -3.05
C LYS A 238 0.22 10.81 -1.64
N MET A 239 1.38 11.24 -1.16
CA MET A 239 1.48 11.80 0.18
C MET A 239 0.85 13.20 0.29
N ALA A 240 0.88 14.01 -0.76
CA ALA A 240 0.14 15.27 -0.83
C ALA A 240 -1.37 15.03 -0.58
N ALA A 241 -1.93 14.01 -1.24
CA ALA A 241 -3.34 13.64 -1.04
C ALA A 241 -3.61 13.14 0.39
N ALA A 242 -2.73 12.28 0.94
CA ALA A 242 -2.89 11.70 2.28
C ALA A 242 -2.74 12.73 3.40
N LEU A 243 -1.84 13.71 3.22
CA LEU A 243 -1.64 14.83 4.13
C LEU A 243 -2.89 15.74 4.17
N GLY A 244 -3.52 15.95 3.00
CA GLY A 244 -4.71 16.79 2.90
C GLY A 244 -4.43 18.30 2.98
N ASP A 245 -3.18 18.74 2.78
CA ASP A 245 -2.84 20.15 2.70
C ASP A 245 -3.23 20.70 1.32
N THR A 246 -4.32 21.48 1.28
CA THR A 246 -4.85 22.06 0.03
C THR A 246 -3.91 23.03 -0.66
N THR A 247 -2.91 23.56 0.03
CA THR A 247 -1.88 24.43 -0.59
C THR A 247 -1.05 23.68 -1.63
N LEU A 248 -1.00 22.35 -1.56
CA LEU A 248 -0.27 21.48 -2.50
C LEU A 248 -1.00 21.25 -3.83
N ILE A 249 -2.27 21.67 -3.98
CA ILE A 249 -3.04 21.49 -5.23
C ILE A 249 -2.32 22.12 -6.43
N SER A 250 -1.81 23.35 -6.26
CA SER A 250 -1.08 24.05 -7.33
C SER A 250 0.22 23.33 -7.70
N ASP A 251 0.92 22.79 -6.71
CA ASP A 251 2.20 22.09 -6.89
C ASP A 251 1.98 20.77 -7.66
N VAL A 252 0.96 19.98 -7.28
CA VAL A 252 0.61 18.74 -7.98
C VAL A 252 0.16 19.01 -9.43
N LYS A 253 -0.64 20.08 -9.67
CA LYS A 253 -1.05 20.46 -11.03
C LYS A 253 0.16 20.93 -11.87
N ALA A 254 1.08 21.69 -11.29
CA ALA A 254 2.30 22.12 -11.96
C ALA A 254 3.19 20.92 -12.32
N PHE A 255 3.39 20.01 -11.38
CA PHE A 255 4.10 18.75 -11.59
C PHE A 255 3.49 17.93 -12.76
N LYS A 256 2.18 17.73 -12.75
CA LYS A 256 1.49 16.99 -13.83
C LYS A 256 1.76 17.60 -15.21
N LYS A 257 1.78 18.92 -15.30
CA LYS A 257 2.04 19.64 -16.56
C LYS A 257 3.51 19.55 -16.98
N ALA A 258 4.43 19.58 -16.02
CA ALA A 258 5.86 19.62 -16.28
C ALA A 258 6.45 18.24 -16.65
N HIS A 259 5.87 17.15 -16.13
CA HIS A 259 6.41 15.79 -16.21
C HIS A 259 5.43 14.78 -16.84
N PRO A 260 4.96 15.00 -18.08
CA PRO A 260 4.04 14.04 -18.75
C PRO A 260 4.70 12.68 -19.02
N GLU A 261 6.03 12.59 -19.03
CA GLU A 261 6.81 11.36 -19.17
C GLU A 261 6.72 10.43 -17.94
N MET A 262 6.48 10.99 -16.77
CA MET A 262 6.26 10.23 -15.53
C MET A 262 4.81 9.74 -15.46
N VAL A 263 4.45 8.82 -16.35
CA VAL A 263 3.05 8.42 -16.64
C VAL A 263 2.28 7.97 -15.39
N ARG A 264 2.93 7.26 -14.47
CA ARG A 264 2.29 6.77 -13.24
C ARG A 264 2.10 7.86 -12.20
N ALA A 265 3.02 8.82 -12.11
CA ALA A 265 2.97 9.93 -11.16
C ALA A 265 2.08 11.07 -11.68
N SER A 266 2.30 11.51 -12.92
CA SER A 266 1.63 12.67 -13.52
C SER A 266 0.23 12.36 -14.09
N GLY A 267 -0.06 11.07 -14.37
CA GLY A 267 -1.35 10.63 -14.87
C GLY A 267 -2.38 10.46 -13.75
N TYR A 268 -2.83 9.22 -13.58
CA TYR A 268 -3.90 8.87 -12.63
C TYR A 268 -3.61 9.32 -11.19
N ALA A 269 -2.36 9.17 -10.70
CA ALA A 269 -2.04 9.53 -9.33
C ALA A 269 -2.21 11.03 -9.05
N ALA A 270 -1.78 11.89 -10.00
CA ALA A 270 -1.94 13.34 -9.85
C ALA A 270 -3.41 13.77 -9.95
N ASP A 271 -4.18 13.18 -10.85
CA ASP A 271 -5.63 13.45 -10.97
C ASP A 271 -6.38 13.05 -9.70
N ASP A 272 -6.06 11.88 -9.17
CA ASP A 272 -6.66 11.37 -7.93
C ASP A 272 -6.28 12.26 -6.73
N ALA A 273 -5.01 12.67 -6.62
CA ALA A 273 -4.55 13.57 -5.58
C ALA A 273 -5.26 14.93 -5.64
N VAL A 274 -5.42 15.51 -6.83
CA VAL A 274 -6.15 16.78 -7.00
C VAL A 274 -7.62 16.60 -6.62
N ALA A 275 -8.26 15.50 -7.02
CA ALA A 275 -9.66 15.21 -6.66
C ALA A 275 -9.84 15.06 -5.14
N LEU A 276 -8.94 14.34 -4.47
CA LEU A 276 -8.94 14.17 -3.00
C LEU A 276 -8.75 15.50 -2.27
N LEU A 277 -7.77 16.30 -2.72
CA LEU A 277 -7.46 17.61 -2.13
C LEU A 277 -8.53 18.67 -2.40
N SER A 278 -9.35 18.48 -3.44
CA SER A 278 -10.43 19.42 -3.82
C SER A 278 -11.82 18.95 -3.41
N GLY A 279 -11.97 17.74 -2.87
CA GLY A 279 -13.26 17.16 -2.53
C GLY A 279 -14.16 16.94 -3.75
N THR A 280 -13.60 16.65 -4.92
CA THR A 280 -14.34 16.55 -6.19
C THR A 280 -14.44 15.11 -6.70
N GLY A 281 -15.16 14.93 -7.80
CA GLY A 281 -15.29 13.64 -8.47
C GLY A 281 -16.09 12.63 -7.63
N HIS A 282 -15.63 11.38 -7.61
CA HIS A 282 -16.32 10.31 -6.88
C HIS A 282 -16.19 10.45 -5.35
N TYR A 283 -15.13 11.12 -4.86
CA TYR A 283 -14.95 11.37 -3.42
C TYR A 283 -15.99 12.32 -2.85
N GLY A 284 -16.34 13.40 -3.57
CA GLY A 284 -17.42 14.30 -3.19
C GLY A 284 -18.76 13.55 -3.13
N LYS A 285 -19.09 12.77 -4.16
CA LYS A 285 -20.32 11.95 -4.21
C LYS A 285 -20.37 10.91 -3.09
N SER A 286 -19.24 10.29 -2.73
CA SER A 286 -19.17 9.34 -1.62
C SER A 286 -19.37 10.04 -0.27
N ALA A 287 -18.85 11.26 -0.08
CA ALA A 287 -19.10 12.02 1.14
C ALA A 287 -20.59 12.38 1.30
N GLU A 288 -21.24 12.86 0.25
CA GLU A 288 -22.69 13.10 0.21
C GLU A 288 -23.47 11.80 0.48
N GLY A 289 -23.06 10.69 -0.18
CA GLY A 289 -23.72 9.40 -0.02
C GLY A 289 -23.57 8.80 1.36
N ALA A 290 -22.44 9.00 2.03
CA ALA A 290 -22.23 8.59 3.42
C ALA A 290 -23.15 9.34 4.40
N ALA A 291 -23.37 10.63 4.17
CA ALA A 291 -24.20 11.49 5.02
C ALA A 291 -25.72 11.31 4.79
N ASP A 292 -26.13 10.77 3.65
CA ASP A 292 -27.55 10.64 3.25
C ASP A 292 -28.24 9.52 4.03
N LYS A 293 -29.01 9.89 5.06
CA LYS A 293 -29.76 8.96 5.93
C LYS A 293 -30.89 8.20 5.21
N GLU A 294 -31.36 8.69 4.05
CA GLU A 294 -32.37 8.01 3.25
C GLU A 294 -31.81 6.80 2.52
N LYS A 295 -30.48 6.72 2.38
CA LYS A 295 -29.83 5.55 1.80
C LYS A 295 -29.77 4.38 2.78
N PRO A 296 -29.91 3.13 2.28
CA PRO A 296 -29.70 1.95 3.10
C PRO A 296 -28.30 1.93 3.74
N ALA A 297 -28.21 1.53 5.01
CA ALA A 297 -26.95 1.48 5.78
C ALA A 297 -25.79 0.80 5.00
N LYS A 298 -26.07 -0.31 4.30
CA LYS A 298 -25.08 -1.03 3.49
C LYS A 298 -24.48 -0.16 2.37
N LYS A 299 -25.26 0.69 1.73
CA LYS A 299 -24.78 1.60 0.68
C LYS A 299 -23.94 2.71 1.29
N ARG A 300 -24.40 3.32 2.39
CA ARG A 300 -23.66 4.33 3.15
C ARG A 300 -22.30 3.80 3.61
N VAL A 301 -22.26 2.58 4.15
CA VAL A 301 -21.01 1.92 4.55
C VAL A 301 -20.04 1.74 3.38
N ASN A 302 -20.51 1.44 2.17
CA ASN A 302 -19.64 1.35 1.00
C ASN A 302 -19.07 2.73 0.62
N ASP A 303 -19.88 3.78 0.67
CA ASP A 303 -19.44 5.16 0.46
C ASP A 303 -18.39 5.57 1.51
N ILE A 304 -18.61 5.27 2.80
CA ILE A 304 -17.67 5.53 3.90
C ILE A 304 -16.34 4.79 3.67
N ARG A 305 -16.38 3.52 3.29
CA ARG A 305 -15.16 2.69 3.06
C ARG A 305 -14.28 3.20 1.93
N THR A 306 -14.83 3.98 0.99
CA THR A 306 -14.05 4.65 -0.05
C THR A 306 -12.92 5.50 0.56
N PHE A 307 -13.15 6.08 1.75
CA PHE A 307 -12.19 6.95 2.44
C PHE A 307 -11.09 6.22 3.22
N ARG A 308 -11.09 4.90 3.27
CA ARG A 308 -9.94 4.13 3.80
C ARG A 308 -8.72 4.26 2.90
N ASN A 309 -8.93 4.29 1.59
CA ASN A 309 -7.88 4.41 0.59
C ASN A 309 -7.74 5.84 0.07
N GLY A 310 -8.87 6.49 -0.22
CA GLY A 310 -8.94 7.89 -0.63
C GLY A 310 -9.25 8.79 0.57
N ARG A 311 -8.23 9.20 1.30
CA ARG A 311 -8.30 9.95 2.57
C ARG A 311 -8.58 11.44 2.33
N SER A 312 -9.71 11.76 1.69
CA SER A 312 -10.10 13.16 1.45
C SER A 312 -10.40 13.89 2.75
N ILE A 313 -9.76 15.04 2.95
CA ILE A 313 -10.03 15.90 4.12
C ILE A 313 -11.49 16.37 4.21
N TYR A 314 -12.17 16.45 3.08
CA TYR A 314 -13.60 16.83 3.01
C TYR A 314 -14.54 15.77 3.55
N ALA A 315 -14.07 14.53 3.73
CA ALA A 315 -14.84 13.47 4.39
C ALA A 315 -14.74 13.51 5.91
N VAL A 316 -13.77 14.20 6.50
CA VAL A 316 -13.52 14.19 7.95
C VAL A 316 -14.72 14.71 8.71
N GLU A 317 -15.25 15.89 8.37
CA GLU A 317 -16.38 16.48 9.07
C GLU A 317 -17.68 15.64 8.92
N PRO A 318 -18.10 15.22 7.71
CA PRO A 318 -19.21 14.29 7.56
C PRO A 318 -19.06 12.99 8.38
N LEU A 319 -17.86 12.39 8.39
CA LEU A 319 -17.61 11.17 9.16
C LEU A 319 -17.68 11.41 10.67
N LEU A 320 -17.13 12.51 11.17
CA LEU A 320 -17.24 12.89 12.59
C LEU A 320 -18.69 13.14 12.98
N HIS A 321 -19.47 13.81 12.11
CA HIS A 321 -20.89 14.02 12.34
C HIS A 321 -21.67 12.70 12.44
N ILE A 322 -21.41 11.73 11.53
CA ILE A 322 -22.01 10.40 11.57
C ILE A 322 -21.67 9.69 12.90
N VAL A 323 -20.41 9.75 13.35
CA VAL A 323 -20.00 9.12 14.62
C VAL A 323 -20.74 9.71 15.80
N GLY A 324 -20.90 11.04 15.84
CA GLY A 324 -21.55 11.76 16.94
C GLY A 324 -23.08 11.68 16.95
N ASP A 325 -23.71 11.32 15.83
CA ASP A 325 -25.18 11.34 15.72
C ASP A 325 -25.82 10.11 16.35
N ALA A 326 -26.32 10.26 17.56
CA ALA A 326 -26.96 9.17 18.33
C ALA A 326 -28.20 8.58 17.62
N SER A 327 -28.85 9.32 16.69
CA SER A 327 -29.99 8.84 15.92
C SER A 327 -29.63 8.01 14.70
N ASP A 328 -28.34 7.94 14.36
CA ASP A 328 -27.86 7.19 13.19
C ASP A 328 -27.61 5.69 13.51
N ASP A 329 -27.62 4.85 12.48
CA ASP A 329 -27.38 3.41 12.59
C ASP A 329 -26.02 3.12 13.24
N LEU A 330 -26.00 2.27 14.28
CA LEU A 330 -24.79 1.99 15.05
C LEU A 330 -23.67 1.38 14.20
N TYR A 331 -24.02 0.55 13.21
CA TYR A 331 -23.01 -0.05 12.32
C TYR A 331 -22.37 1.01 11.41
N VAL A 332 -23.18 1.93 10.87
CA VAL A 332 -22.69 3.07 10.06
C VAL A 332 -21.77 3.96 10.89
N ARG A 333 -22.18 4.33 12.13
CA ARG A 333 -21.33 5.08 13.08
C ARG A 333 -20.01 4.39 13.37
N THR A 334 -20.03 3.08 13.61
CA THR A 334 -18.83 2.29 13.91
C THR A 334 -17.88 2.26 12.72
N VAL A 335 -18.40 2.07 11.49
CA VAL A 335 -17.56 2.06 10.28
C VAL A 335 -17.01 3.46 9.96
N ALA A 336 -17.77 4.52 10.22
CA ALA A 336 -17.27 5.89 10.07
C ALA A 336 -16.10 6.17 11.04
N CYS A 337 -16.25 5.75 12.30
CA CYS A 337 -15.20 5.86 13.31
C CYS A 337 -13.94 5.07 12.90
N GLU A 338 -14.10 3.83 12.47
CA GLU A 338 -12.98 2.99 12.01
C GLU A 338 -12.27 3.62 10.80
N THR A 339 -13.05 4.20 9.87
CA THR A 339 -12.50 4.85 8.66
C THR A 339 -11.70 6.11 9.01
N LEU A 340 -12.09 6.89 9.99
CA LEU A 340 -11.29 8.01 10.50
C LEU A 340 -9.91 7.58 11.01
N GLY A 341 -9.75 6.35 11.46
CA GLY A 341 -8.46 5.80 11.90
C GLY A 341 -7.42 5.60 10.78
N TRP A 342 -7.77 5.86 9.51
CA TRP A 342 -6.84 5.82 8.38
C TRP A 342 -6.24 7.19 8.05
N TYR A 343 -6.58 8.22 8.84
CA TYR A 343 -6.11 9.60 8.64
C TYR A 343 -4.87 9.93 9.48
N GLU A 344 -4.02 8.95 9.77
CA GLU A 344 -2.83 9.10 10.61
C GLU A 344 -1.82 10.12 10.12
N GLN A 345 -1.79 10.37 8.81
CA GLN A 345 -0.90 11.34 8.16
C GLN A 345 -1.57 12.68 7.86
N SER A 346 -2.89 12.81 8.11
CA SER A 346 -3.65 14.00 7.75
C SER A 346 -3.33 15.19 8.65
N VAL A 347 -3.31 16.38 8.07
CA VAL A 347 -3.28 17.66 8.82
C VAL A 347 -4.45 17.80 9.80
N ARG A 348 -5.56 17.06 9.58
CA ARG A 348 -6.73 17.04 10.49
C ARG A 348 -6.67 15.94 11.56
N ARG A 349 -5.56 15.21 11.69
CA ARG A 349 -5.40 14.12 12.68
C ARG A 349 -5.71 14.58 14.12
N GLY A 350 -5.19 15.73 14.51
CA GLY A 350 -5.44 16.30 15.87
C GLY A 350 -6.91 16.58 16.13
N GLU A 351 -7.59 17.20 15.18
CA GLU A 351 -9.03 17.47 15.24
C GLU A 351 -9.86 16.18 15.36
N ILE A 352 -9.50 15.14 14.62
CA ILE A 352 -10.19 13.84 14.71
C ILE A 352 -10.03 13.25 16.11
N ILE A 353 -8.83 13.27 16.68
CA ILE A 353 -8.56 12.77 18.03
C ILE A 353 -9.38 13.57 19.06
N GLU A 354 -9.36 14.89 19.00
CA GLU A 354 -10.08 15.77 19.91
C GLU A 354 -11.60 15.52 19.85
N SER A 355 -12.18 15.47 18.65
CA SER A 355 -13.60 15.23 18.44
C SER A 355 -14.04 13.86 18.98
N LEU A 356 -13.28 12.80 18.68
CA LEU A 356 -13.56 11.46 19.17
C LEU A 356 -13.42 11.35 20.69
N SER A 357 -12.44 12.03 21.29
CA SER A 357 -12.27 12.10 22.74
C SER A 357 -13.43 12.80 23.41
N GLY A 358 -13.90 13.90 22.83
CA GLY A 358 -15.08 14.62 23.31
C GLY A 358 -16.34 13.75 23.35
N ILE A 359 -16.56 12.87 22.34
CA ILE A 359 -17.68 11.92 22.35
C ILE A 359 -17.58 10.95 23.54
N LEU A 360 -16.35 10.45 23.86
CA LEU A 360 -16.16 9.55 25.00
C LEU A 360 -16.41 10.21 26.37
N GLU A 361 -16.08 11.50 26.50
CA GLU A 361 -16.16 12.24 27.74
C GLU A 361 -17.58 12.75 28.03
N HIS A 362 -18.30 13.14 27.01
CA HIS A 362 -19.56 13.91 27.16
C HIS A 362 -20.81 13.11 26.83
N ASP A 363 -20.70 11.96 26.18
CA ASP A 363 -21.86 11.11 25.84
C ASP A 363 -21.81 9.78 26.61
N ALA A 364 -22.44 9.79 27.82
CA ALA A 364 -22.52 8.61 28.65
C ALA A 364 -23.31 7.45 27.98
N ASP A 365 -24.24 7.78 27.09
CA ASP A 365 -25.16 6.85 26.43
C ASP A 365 -24.56 6.24 25.15
N THR A 366 -23.36 6.65 24.75
CA THR A 366 -22.65 6.04 23.60
C THR A 366 -22.57 4.53 23.77
N PRO A 367 -23.05 3.73 22.78
CA PRO A 367 -23.00 2.27 22.84
C PRO A 367 -21.59 1.72 23.06
N GLN A 368 -21.48 0.66 23.87
CA GLN A 368 -20.17 0.06 24.25
C GLN A 368 -19.32 -0.34 23.04
N GLN A 369 -19.97 -0.86 21.98
CA GLN A 369 -19.29 -1.22 20.72
C GLN A 369 -18.62 0.01 20.09
N LEU A 370 -19.32 1.14 20.02
CA LEU A 370 -18.78 2.38 19.46
C LEU A 370 -17.69 2.97 20.35
N LYS A 371 -17.86 2.94 21.68
CA LYS A 371 -16.80 3.34 22.65
C LYS A 371 -15.51 2.55 22.43
N ALA A 372 -15.61 1.23 22.20
CA ALA A 372 -14.46 0.39 21.93
C ALA A 372 -13.77 0.78 20.61
N GLU A 373 -14.52 1.04 19.55
CA GLU A 373 -13.93 1.46 18.26
C GLU A 373 -13.33 2.87 18.34
N ILE A 374 -13.95 3.81 19.03
CA ILE A 374 -13.39 5.15 19.25
C ILE A 374 -12.03 5.05 19.96
N LYS A 375 -11.93 4.29 21.05
CA LYS A 375 -10.66 4.09 21.76
C LYS A 375 -9.59 3.48 20.87
N LYS A 376 -9.95 2.50 20.04
CA LYS A 376 -9.05 1.85 19.09
C LYS A 376 -8.60 2.82 17.99
N THR A 377 -9.51 3.65 17.48
CA THR A 377 -9.22 4.68 16.47
C THR A 377 -8.29 5.76 17.02
N ILE A 378 -8.59 6.30 18.22
CA ILE A 378 -7.70 7.27 18.88
C ILE A 378 -6.32 6.67 19.09
N LYS A 379 -6.23 5.42 19.59
CA LYS A 379 -4.94 4.74 19.78
C LYS A 379 -4.17 4.63 18.47
N ARG A 380 -4.82 4.29 17.35
CA ARG A 380 -4.21 4.21 16.02
C ARG A 380 -3.66 5.56 15.57
N LEU A 381 -4.45 6.63 15.75
CA LEU A 381 -4.04 7.98 15.38
C LEU A 381 -2.98 8.60 16.31
N SER A 382 -2.92 8.17 17.57
CA SER A 382 -1.97 8.66 18.56
C SER A 382 -0.65 7.88 18.59
N TRP A 383 -0.58 6.78 17.82
CA TRP A 383 0.63 5.95 17.77
C TRP A 383 1.74 6.70 17.01
N GLN A 384 2.85 6.93 17.68
CA GLN A 384 4.06 7.60 17.17
C GLN A 384 5.22 6.64 17.16
#